data_6aee2cd46ab17b929333cd6b12607ff4
#
_entry.id   6aee2cd46ab17b929333cd6b12607ff4
#
_cell.length_a   1.000
_cell.length_b   1.000
_cell.length_c   1.000
_cell.angle_alpha   90.00
_cell.angle_beta   90.00
_cell.angle_gamma   90.00
#
_symmetry.space_group_name_H-M   'P 1'
#
loop_
_entity.id
_entity.type
_entity.pdbx_description
1 polymer ?
#
loop_
_entity_poly.entity_id
_entity_poly.type
_entity_poly.pdbx_seq_one_letter_code
_entity_poly.pdbx_strand_id
1 'polypeptide(L)'
;MRNNKQLMALALSGLIGMAHAGEKEELLKLRNTTTNLIKQLVKQGVITDKMAEEMIKQAEADAGQQVAEAKAAAGKEPVPADEVRVAYVPDFVKDEIRQQVRSELREEVVGDVMQKAKQEQWGLPNALPEWTRKFKLSGDLRLREQSEYYPADNTQFVYENFQAINDRGGTTAAAANSEQFVDVNKDRHRLRERLRLGIDANVAEGLDAGVRLATGNIRNPTSTNQTLGNYGDRYEFRLDRAFLKYDLKDDSKFNWLTLAGGRIANPFFTGGSELVWDEDLSFEGAAATVRHRFGGSGSLGDIGSSGPTIFATAGAFPLQETALSTKDKWLFGGQAGLDWGFANQDNLKIGVGYFDYRNTQARPNTNVAGNYACNLNNADNSFSRPDYMQLGNTLTTICRDTADTTLKGLVGLASDYNIVNINAAYDMALFSPVHLKLSADVAKNIGFSLRDIKSRYGNPGYLSWFSNGYADNQNKAQTTAWQVRADLGWTKVDVPGNWSVFTMYKYLERDAVLDAYTDSDFHLGGTNVKGWVIGGNYGLMKNVWLSGRWLSGDVINGPRYGVDVLQLDVNTRF
;
A
#
# COMPACT_ATOMS: atom_id res chain seq x y z
N MET A 1 -26.96 10.18 -22.80
CA MET A 1 -28.26 9.52 -22.69
C MET A 1 -28.76 9.63 -21.26
N ARG A 2 -29.62 10.58 -21.05
CA ARG A 2 -30.29 10.95 -19.78
C ARG A 2 -31.62 10.20 -19.69
N ASN A 3 -32.06 9.89 -18.48
CA ASN A 3 -33.38 9.41 -18.08
C ASN A 3 -33.59 7.89 -18.05
N ASN A 4 -33.32 7.27 -16.87
CA ASN A 4 -34.07 6.09 -16.42
C ASN A 4 -33.99 5.84 -14.88
N LYS A 5 -33.85 6.90 -14.07
CA LYS A 5 -33.87 6.78 -12.59
C LYS A 5 -35.06 7.47 -11.89
N GLN A 6 -36.06 7.95 -12.63
CA GLN A 6 -37.22 8.66 -12.04
C GLN A 6 -38.56 7.92 -12.12
N LEU A 7 -38.58 6.68 -12.56
CA LEU A 7 -39.82 5.90 -12.69
C LEU A 7 -40.09 4.90 -11.55
N MET A 8 -39.23 4.85 -10.53
CA MET A 8 -39.40 3.90 -9.40
C MET A 8 -39.86 4.56 -8.09
N ALA A 9 -40.06 5.86 -8.06
CA ALA A 9 -40.43 6.59 -6.83
C ALA A 9 -41.89 7.08 -6.77
N LEU A 10 -42.72 6.76 -7.76
CA LEU A 10 -44.11 7.27 -7.86
C LEU A 10 -45.22 6.23 -7.65
N ALA A 11 -44.87 5.02 -7.21
CA ALA A 11 -45.84 3.95 -6.99
C ALA A 11 -46.20 3.66 -5.50
N LEU A 12 -45.70 4.50 -4.56
CA LEU A 12 -45.91 4.20 -3.11
C LEU A 12 -46.63 5.30 -2.32
N SER A 13 -47.27 6.28 -2.95
CA SER A 13 -47.96 7.34 -2.21
C SER A 13 -49.37 7.61 -2.74
N GLY A 14 -50.29 6.67 -2.56
CA GLY A 14 -51.65 6.91 -2.98
C GLY A 14 -52.65 5.84 -2.56
N LEU A 15 -52.73 5.52 -1.27
CA LEU A 15 -53.82 4.66 -0.75
C LEU A 15 -54.15 5.03 0.71
N ILE A 16 -54.80 6.16 0.90
CA ILE A 16 -55.68 6.34 2.08
C ILE A 16 -56.90 7.11 1.58
N GLY A 17 -58.06 6.43 1.63
CA GLY A 17 -59.41 7.07 1.63
C GLY A 17 -60.28 6.74 0.45
N MET A 18 -61.14 5.75 0.57
CA MET A 18 -62.59 5.81 0.43
C MET A 18 -63.21 4.41 0.35
N ALA A 19 -64.06 4.12 1.26
CA ALA A 19 -64.84 2.87 1.36
C ALA A 19 -65.99 2.85 0.31
N HIS A 20 -66.34 1.65 -0.11
CA HIS A 20 -67.64 1.26 -0.72
C HIS A 20 -67.86 1.43 -2.22
N ALA A 21 -66.93 1.01 -3.09
CA ALA A 21 -67.30 0.60 -4.45
C ALA A 21 -66.29 -0.36 -5.12
N GLY A 22 -65.34 -0.95 -4.38
CA GLY A 22 -64.09 -1.43 -4.90
C GLY A 22 -63.78 -2.94 -4.88
N GLU A 23 -64.54 -3.79 -4.21
CA GLU A 23 -64.12 -5.19 -4.10
C GLU A 23 -64.05 -5.91 -5.46
N LYS A 24 -64.97 -5.69 -6.36
CA LYS A 24 -64.87 -6.22 -7.73
C LYS A 24 -63.75 -5.59 -8.56
N GLU A 25 -63.49 -4.33 -8.34
CA GLU A 25 -62.45 -3.59 -9.04
C GLU A 25 -61.07 -3.92 -8.49
N GLU A 26 -60.94 -4.15 -7.18
CA GLU A 26 -59.70 -4.59 -6.58
C GLU A 26 -59.35 -6.05 -6.94
N LEU A 27 -60.34 -6.96 -6.97
CA LEU A 27 -60.14 -8.33 -7.46
C LEU A 27 -59.77 -8.38 -8.94
N LEU A 28 -60.37 -7.55 -9.77
CA LEU A 28 -59.99 -7.39 -11.19
C LEU A 28 -58.60 -6.78 -11.36
N LYS A 29 -58.22 -5.81 -10.52
CA LYS A 29 -56.86 -5.23 -10.49
C LYS A 29 -55.84 -6.26 -10.04
N LEU A 30 -56.14 -7.06 -8.99
CA LEU A 30 -55.24 -8.11 -8.51
C LEU A 30 -55.04 -9.20 -9.58
N ARG A 31 -56.14 -9.67 -10.21
CA ARG A 31 -56.09 -10.65 -11.30
C ARG A 31 -55.32 -10.12 -12.50
N ASN A 32 -55.49 -8.86 -12.90
CA ASN A 32 -54.78 -8.25 -13.99
C ASN A 32 -53.31 -8.04 -13.64
N THR A 33 -52.99 -7.68 -12.40
CA THR A 33 -51.59 -7.48 -11.95
C THR A 33 -50.85 -8.83 -11.92
N THR A 34 -51.49 -9.89 -11.40
CA THR A 34 -50.90 -11.23 -11.37
C THR A 34 -50.71 -11.81 -12.78
N THR A 35 -51.70 -11.64 -13.66
CA THR A 35 -51.59 -12.07 -15.07
C THR A 35 -50.52 -11.29 -15.84
N ASN A 36 -50.37 -10.01 -15.59
CA ASN A 36 -49.32 -9.18 -16.21
C ASN A 36 -47.93 -9.54 -15.67
N LEU A 37 -47.82 -9.87 -14.38
CA LEU A 37 -46.55 -10.36 -13.78
C LEU A 37 -46.13 -11.68 -14.42
N ILE A 38 -47.05 -12.63 -14.55
CA ILE A 38 -46.80 -13.93 -15.20
C ILE A 38 -46.36 -13.71 -16.66
N LYS A 39 -47.04 -12.82 -17.43
CA LYS A 39 -46.65 -12.49 -18.80
C LYS A 39 -45.29 -11.81 -18.90
N GLN A 40 -44.93 -10.98 -17.93
CA GLN A 40 -43.57 -10.40 -17.88
C GLN A 40 -42.50 -11.43 -17.57
N LEU A 41 -42.76 -12.39 -16.68
CA LEU A 41 -41.87 -13.50 -16.37
C LEU A 41 -41.63 -14.41 -17.58
N VAL A 42 -42.71 -14.67 -18.36
CA VAL A 42 -42.58 -15.38 -19.64
C VAL A 42 -41.77 -14.59 -20.66
N LYS A 43 -42.02 -13.28 -20.78
CA LYS A 43 -41.31 -12.40 -21.72
C LYS A 43 -39.84 -12.24 -21.36
N GLN A 44 -39.47 -12.38 -20.09
CA GLN A 44 -38.10 -12.35 -19.60
C GLN A 44 -37.44 -13.75 -19.63
N GLY A 45 -38.13 -14.78 -20.11
CA GLY A 45 -37.58 -16.12 -20.23
C GLY A 45 -37.40 -16.85 -18.88
N VAL A 46 -37.97 -16.35 -17.79
CA VAL A 46 -37.85 -16.93 -16.45
C VAL A 46 -38.74 -18.16 -16.29
N ILE A 47 -39.90 -18.18 -16.97
CA ILE A 47 -40.83 -19.34 -17.06
C ILE A 47 -41.25 -19.55 -18.50
N THR A 48 -41.54 -20.82 -18.87
CA THR A 48 -42.06 -21.14 -20.21
C THR A 48 -43.57 -20.88 -20.29
N ASP A 49 -44.07 -20.62 -21.51
CA ASP A 49 -45.53 -20.43 -21.74
C ASP A 49 -46.36 -21.59 -21.16
N LYS A 50 -45.85 -22.81 -21.28
CA LYS A 50 -46.51 -24.02 -20.78
C LYS A 50 -46.59 -24.05 -19.25
N MET A 51 -45.56 -23.60 -18.56
CA MET A 51 -45.50 -23.45 -17.11
C MET A 51 -46.46 -22.36 -16.61
N ALA A 52 -46.53 -21.24 -17.35
CA ALA A 52 -47.43 -20.15 -17.04
C ALA A 52 -48.92 -20.55 -17.15
N GLU A 53 -49.28 -21.35 -18.20
CA GLU A 53 -50.64 -21.91 -18.36
C GLU A 53 -50.99 -22.91 -17.26
N GLU A 54 -50.04 -23.78 -16.88
CA GLU A 54 -50.24 -24.73 -15.77
C GLU A 54 -50.45 -24.02 -14.43
N MET A 55 -49.69 -23.00 -14.12
CA MET A 55 -49.83 -22.17 -12.91
C MET A 55 -51.17 -21.45 -12.85
N ILE A 56 -51.64 -20.88 -13.95
CA ILE A 56 -52.95 -20.21 -14.03
C ILE A 56 -54.07 -21.23 -13.80
N LYS A 57 -53.98 -22.40 -14.45
CA LYS A 57 -54.99 -23.46 -14.35
C LYS A 57 -55.04 -24.08 -12.95
N GLN A 58 -53.91 -24.21 -12.28
CA GLN A 58 -53.83 -24.69 -10.92
C GLN A 58 -54.40 -23.66 -9.93
N ALA A 59 -54.06 -22.39 -10.07
CA ALA A 59 -54.60 -21.32 -9.25
C ALA A 59 -56.15 -21.17 -9.41
N GLU A 60 -56.68 -21.40 -10.62
CA GLU A 60 -58.13 -21.39 -10.87
C GLU A 60 -58.84 -22.64 -10.27
N ALA A 61 -58.15 -23.80 -10.28
CA ALA A 61 -58.69 -25.04 -9.67
C ALA A 61 -58.71 -24.92 -8.15
N ASP A 62 -57.63 -24.43 -7.52
CA ASP A 62 -57.53 -24.25 -6.06
C ASP A 62 -58.51 -23.19 -5.56
N ALA A 63 -58.69 -22.08 -6.30
CA ALA A 63 -59.72 -21.09 -5.99
C ALA A 63 -61.12 -21.66 -6.10
N GLY A 64 -61.39 -22.53 -7.10
CA GLY A 64 -62.66 -23.24 -7.25
C GLY A 64 -62.95 -24.21 -6.10
N GLN A 65 -61.92 -24.89 -5.60
CA GLN A 65 -62.07 -25.87 -4.49
C GLN A 65 -62.31 -25.12 -3.16
N GLN A 66 -61.62 -24.05 -2.88
CA GLN A 66 -61.86 -23.20 -1.71
C GLN A 66 -63.21 -22.54 -1.69
N VAL A 67 -63.72 -22.12 -2.84
CA VAL A 67 -65.13 -21.61 -2.96
C VAL A 67 -66.13 -22.70 -2.75
N ALA A 68 -65.85 -23.95 -3.17
CA ALA A 68 -66.74 -25.09 -2.94
C ALA A 68 -66.75 -25.50 -1.47
N GLU A 69 -65.64 -25.52 -0.78
CA GLU A 69 -65.52 -25.81 0.66
C GLU A 69 -66.18 -24.72 1.51
N ALA A 70 -66.03 -23.44 1.15
CA ALA A 70 -66.69 -22.33 1.82
C ALA A 70 -68.21 -22.38 1.65
N LYS A 71 -68.70 -22.84 0.49
CA LYS A 71 -70.14 -23.07 0.26
C LYS A 71 -70.68 -24.28 1.04
N ALA A 72 -69.90 -25.32 1.26
CA ALA A 72 -70.25 -26.47 2.05
C ALA A 72 -70.31 -26.17 3.57
N ALA A 73 -69.48 -25.24 4.05
CA ALA A 73 -69.44 -24.79 5.44
C ALA A 73 -70.60 -23.85 5.83
N ALA A 74 -71.22 -23.18 4.84
CA ALA A 74 -72.35 -22.25 5.04
C ALA A 74 -73.73 -23.01 4.91
N GLY A 75 -73.93 -23.99 5.79
CA GLY A 75 -75.21 -24.71 5.84
C GLY A 75 -76.35 -23.93 6.51
N LYS A 76 -77.45 -23.72 5.74
CA LYS A 76 -78.84 -23.49 6.14
C LYS A 76 -79.18 -22.17 6.83
N GLU A 77 -79.49 -21.18 6.01
CA GLU A 77 -80.72 -20.38 6.14
C GLU A 77 -80.99 -19.67 4.81
N PRO A 78 -82.23 -19.47 4.34
CA PRO A 78 -82.53 -18.85 3.05
C PRO A 78 -82.44 -17.34 3.18
N VAL A 79 -81.51 -16.76 2.44
CA VAL A 79 -81.30 -15.31 2.37
C VAL A 79 -81.76 -14.80 0.99
N PRO A 80 -82.34 -13.58 0.87
CA PRO A 80 -82.82 -13.01 -0.39
C PRO A 80 -81.77 -12.86 -1.44
N ALA A 81 -82.14 -12.94 -2.71
CA ALA A 81 -81.29 -13.14 -3.88
C ALA A 81 -80.31 -11.97 -4.27
N ASP A 82 -80.03 -11.05 -3.38
CA ASP A 82 -79.25 -9.80 -3.76
C ASP A 82 -78.07 -9.43 -2.80
N GLU A 83 -77.65 -10.33 -1.89
CA GLU A 83 -76.50 -10.10 -1.07
C GLU A 83 -75.38 -11.14 -1.31
N VAL A 84 -74.28 -10.74 -1.92
CA VAL A 84 -73.06 -11.53 -2.00
C VAL A 84 -72.27 -11.36 -0.69
N ARG A 85 -72.40 -12.31 0.25
CA ARG A 85 -71.57 -12.38 1.46
C ARG A 85 -70.18 -12.95 1.09
N VAL A 86 -69.20 -12.09 1.07
CA VAL A 86 -67.81 -12.51 1.05
C VAL A 86 -67.39 -12.85 2.49
N ALA A 87 -66.81 -14.05 2.70
CA ALA A 87 -66.32 -14.43 4.01
C ALA A 87 -65.22 -13.44 4.46
N TYR A 88 -65.44 -12.76 5.59
CA TYR A 88 -64.46 -11.89 6.21
C TYR A 88 -63.26 -12.70 6.65
N VAL A 89 -62.11 -12.51 6.03
CA VAL A 89 -60.84 -13.05 6.50
C VAL A 89 -60.21 -12.01 7.44
N PRO A 90 -60.07 -12.33 8.73
CA PRO A 90 -59.46 -11.41 9.70
C PRO A 90 -58.07 -10.98 9.28
N ASP A 91 -57.67 -9.74 9.58
CA ASP A 91 -56.40 -9.18 9.12
C ASP A 91 -55.17 -9.95 9.63
N PHE A 92 -55.26 -10.57 10.80
CA PHE A 92 -54.19 -11.43 11.32
C PHE A 92 -53.99 -12.71 10.46
N VAL A 93 -55.04 -13.27 9.88
CA VAL A 93 -54.95 -14.43 8.97
C VAL A 93 -54.34 -14.01 7.62
N LYS A 94 -54.68 -12.82 7.14
CA LYS A 94 -54.05 -12.25 5.94
C LYS A 94 -52.56 -12.00 6.13
N ASP A 95 -52.17 -11.54 7.32
CA ASP A 95 -50.77 -11.29 7.64
C ASP A 95 -49.98 -12.58 7.86
N GLU A 96 -50.58 -13.58 8.44
CA GLU A 96 -50.00 -14.93 8.61
C GLU A 96 -49.79 -15.63 7.25
N ILE A 97 -50.79 -15.62 6.39
CA ILE A 97 -50.67 -16.13 5.01
C ILE A 97 -49.62 -15.32 4.22
N ARG A 98 -49.58 -14.02 4.40
CA ARG A 98 -48.57 -13.15 3.72
C ARG A 98 -47.15 -13.45 4.22
N GLN A 99 -46.96 -13.73 5.50
CA GLN A 99 -45.67 -14.14 6.07
C GLN A 99 -45.29 -15.55 5.63
N GLN A 100 -46.19 -16.48 5.61
CA GLN A 100 -45.94 -17.85 5.19
C GLN A 100 -45.59 -17.93 3.69
N VAL A 101 -46.38 -17.29 2.84
CA VAL A 101 -46.09 -17.19 1.39
C VAL A 101 -44.76 -16.45 1.13
N ARG A 102 -44.43 -15.42 1.94
CA ARG A 102 -43.12 -14.77 1.83
C ARG A 102 -41.96 -15.66 2.24
N SER A 103 -42.11 -16.49 3.27
CA SER A 103 -41.04 -17.39 3.72
C SER A 103 -40.85 -18.55 2.74
N GLU A 104 -41.92 -19.18 2.29
CA GLU A 104 -41.86 -20.29 1.33
C GLU A 104 -41.34 -19.85 -0.05
N LEU A 105 -41.89 -18.75 -0.61
CA LEU A 105 -41.38 -18.18 -1.87
C LEU A 105 -39.91 -17.70 -1.76
N ARG A 106 -39.51 -17.21 -0.58
CA ARG A 106 -38.13 -16.74 -0.41
C ARG A 106 -37.14 -17.88 -0.36
N GLU A 107 -37.45 -18.98 0.28
CA GLU A 107 -36.55 -20.13 0.36
C GLU A 107 -36.47 -20.90 -0.96
N GLU A 108 -37.63 -21.15 -1.59
CA GLU A 108 -37.72 -21.93 -2.84
C GLU A 108 -37.15 -21.12 -4.04
N VAL A 109 -37.60 -19.90 -4.24
CA VAL A 109 -37.11 -19.04 -5.35
C VAL A 109 -35.65 -18.65 -5.17
N VAL A 110 -35.19 -18.35 -3.95
CA VAL A 110 -33.77 -18.08 -3.70
C VAL A 110 -32.94 -19.34 -3.91
N GLY A 111 -33.42 -20.50 -3.50
CA GLY A 111 -32.78 -21.80 -3.73
C GLY A 111 -32.63 -22.10 -5.22
N ASP A 112 -33.71 -21.99 -5.99
CA ASP A 112 -33.73 -22.24 -7.44
C ASP A 112 -32.91 -21.23 -8.24
N VAL A 113 -33.02 -19.93 -7.91
CA VAL A 113 -32.20 -18.88 -8.54
C VAL A 113 -30.73 -19.08 -8.22
N MET A 114 -30.39 -19.46 -7.00
CA MET A 114 -29.00 -19.74 -6.62
C MET A 114 -28.45 -20.99 -7.31
N GLN A 115 -29.29 -22.03 -7.46
CA GLN A 115 -28.90 -23.25 -8.14
C GLN A 115 -28.74 -23.03 -9.65
N LYS A 116 -29.65 -22.27 -10.26
CA LYS A 116 -29.59 -21.90 -11.67
C LYS A 116 -28.43 -20.93 -11.98
N ALA A 117 -28.19 -19.97 -11.11
CA ALA A 117 -27.06 -19.07 -11.19
C ALA A 117 -25.72 -19.79 -11.04
N LYS A 118 -25.64 -20.85 -10.21
CA LYS A 118 -24.47 -21.74 -10.14
C LYS A 118 -24.28 -22.55 -11.42
N GLN A 119 -25.37 -23.07 -12.00
CA GLN A 119 -25.30 -23.86 -13.24
C GLN A 119 -24.96 -23.01 -14.47
N GLU A 120 -25.49 -21.81 -14.55
CA GLU A 120 -25.32 -20.89 -15.68
C GLU A 120 -24.18 -19.87 -15.47
N GLN A 121 -23.42 -19.96 -14.38
CA GLN A 121 -22.28 -19.09 -14.04
C GLN A 121 -22.61 -17.57 -14.07
N TRP A 122 -23.80 -17.20 -13.66
CA TRP A 122 -24.23 -15.80 -13.59
C TRP A 122 -23.51 -15.08 -12.46
N GLY A 123 -22.37 -14.43 -12.70
CA GLY A 123 -21.74 -13.37 -11.92
C GLY A 123 -21.93 -13.30 -10.39
N LEU A 124 -22.45 -14.35 -9.77
CA LEU A 124 -22.58 -14.47 -8.32
C LEU A 124 -21.24 -14.90 -7.72
N PRO A 125 -20.88 -14.44 -6.50
CA PRO A 125 -19.63 -14.81 -5.87
C PRO A 125 -19.38 -16.32 -5.77
N ASN A 126 -20.44 -17.14 -5.82
CA ASN A 126 -20.37 -18.59 -5.80
C ASN A 126 -20.38 -19.29 -7.17
N ALA A 127 -20.56 -18.54 -8.27
CA ALA A 127 -20.54 -19.07 -9.64
C ALA A 127 -19.15 -19.09 -10.26
N LEU A 128 -18.18 -18.37 -9.66
CA LEU A 128 -16.79 -18.40 -10.13
C LEU A 128 -16.15 -19.76 -9.80
N PRO A 129 -15.38 -20.35 -10.74
CA PRO A 129 -14.61 -21.56 -10.49
C PRO A 129 -13.77 -21.43 -9.21
N GLU A 130 -13.64 -22.50 -8.42
CA GLU A 130 -12.94 -22.45 -7.12
C GLU A 130 -11.51 -21.90 -7.23
N TRP A 131 -10.84 -22.17 -8.36
CA TRP A 131 -9.49 -21.68 -8.58
C TRP A 131 -9.42 -20.15 -8.64
N THR A 132 -10.45 -19.44 -9.14
CA THR A 132 -10.44 -17.97 -9.22
C THR A 132 -10.53 -17.32 -7.85
N ARG A 133 -11.10 -18.00 -6.84
CA ARG A 133 -11.16 -17.52 -5.45
C ARG A 133 -9.79 -17.53 -4.77
N LYS A 134 -8.85 -18.30 -5.30
CA LYS A 134 -7.48 -18.36 -4.80
C LYS A 134 -6.64 -17.16 -5.22
N PHE A 135 -7.10 -16.36 -6.20
CA PHE A 135 -6.38 -15.20 -6.71
C PHE A 135 -7.05 -13.90 -6.27
N LYS A 136 -6.24 -12.98 -5.79
CA LYS A 136 -6.61 -11.61 -5.50
C LYS A 136 -5.81 -10.68 -6.40
N LEU A 137 -6.51 -9.97 -7.29
CA LEU A 137 -5.94 -8.90 -8.09
C LEU A 137 -6.00 -7.60 -7.29
N SER A 138 -4.99 -6.80 -7.41
CA SER A 138 -4.91 -5.48 -6.76
C SER A 138 -4.13 -4.52 -7.65
N GLY A 139 -4.42 -3.24 -7.55
CA GLY A 139 -3.66 -2.22 -8.25
C GLY A 139 -3.80 -0.86 -7.61
N ASP A 140 -2.83 0.00 -7.86
CA ASP A 140 -2.90 1.43 -7.58
C ASP A 140 -2.30 2.23 -8.73
N LEU A 141 -2.94 3.38 -9.01
CA LEU A 141 -2.44 4.37 -9.94
C LEU A 141 -2.35 5.71 -9.23
N ARG A 142 -1.20 6.37 -9.33
CA ARG A 142 -0.95 7.72 -8.87
C ARG A 142 -0.52 8.59 -10.04
N LEU A 143 -1.17 9.70 -10.22
CA LEU A 143 -0.72 10.79 -11.10
C LEU A 143 -0.23 11.91 -10.21
N ARG A 144 1.01 12.36 -10.41
CA ARG A 144 1.70 13.35 -9.58
C ARG A 144 2.16 14.52 -10.43
N GLU A 145 1.84 15.73 -9.99
CA GLU A 145 2.61 16.93 -10.30
C GLU A 145 3.66 17.11 -9.22
N GLN A 146 4.93 17.30 -9.60
CA GLN A 146 6.04 17.56 -8.70
C GLN A 146 6.81 18.79 -9.17
N SER A 147 6.89 19.78 -8.28
CA SER A 147 7.63 21.02 -8.49
C SER A 147 8.76 21.13 -7.46
N GLU A 148 9.96 21.37 -7.92
CA GLU A 148 11.18 21.54 -7.14
C GLU A 148 11.63 22.99 -7.23
N TYR A 149 11.80 23.65 -6.09
CA TYR A 149 12.19 25.07 -5.98
C TYR A 149 13.52 25.16 -5.24
N TYR A 150 14.48 25.84 -5.84
CA TYR A 150 15.83 25.96 -5.32
C TYR A 150 16.13 27.39 -4.86
N PRO A 151 16.55 27.61 -3.59
CA PRO A 151 17.04 28.88 -3.13
C PRO A 151 18.19 29.41 -3.98
N ALA A 152 18.16 30.72 -4.28
CA ALA A 152 19.16 31.37 -5.16
C ALA A 152 20.58 31.35 -4.57
N ASP A 153 20.72 31.16 -3.27
CA ASP A 153 21.98 31.11 -2.56
C ASP A 153 22.54 29.68 -2.35
N ASN A 154 21.96 28.69 -3.02
CA ASN A 154 22.56 27.37 -3.13
C ASN A 154 23.90 27.40 -3.83
N THR A 155 24.87 26.61 -3.35
CA THR A 155 26.22 26.56 -3.90
C THR A 155 26.26 25.65 -5.13
N GLN A 156 26.48 26.24 -6.29
CA GLN A 156 26.52 25.55 -7.58
C GLN A 156 27.83 24.80 -7.80
N PHE A 157 27.78 23.73 -8.62
CA PHE A 157 28.93 22.95 -9.09
C PHE A 157 29.83 22.37 -7.98
N VAL A 158 29.20 21.99 -6.86
CA VAL A 158 29.89 21.39 -5.71
C VAL A 158 29.46 19.96 -5.46
N TYR A 159 28.18 19.69 -5.63
CA TYR A 159 27.60 18.35 -5.41
C TYR A 159 27.74 17.50 -6.66
N GLU A 160 28.74 16.63 -6.68
CA GLU A 160 28.99 15.73 -7.80
C GLU A 160 27.98 14.59 -7.83
N ASN A 161 27.55 14.22 -9.03
CA ASN A 161 26.65 13.07 -9.25
C ASN A 161 27.47 11.77 -9.27
N PHE A 162 27.84 11.27 -8.08
CA PHE A 162 28.66 10.07 -7.94
C PHE A 162 28.01 8.82 -8.49
N GLN A 163 26.66 8.71 -8.47
CA GLN A 163 25.98 7.60 -9.11
C GLN A 163 26.28 7.57 -10.61
N ALA A 164 26.13 8.70 -11.30
CA ALA A 164 26.42 8.78 -12.73
C ALA A 164 27.92 8.55 -13.04
N ILE A 165 28.80 9.00 -12.17
CA ILE A 165 30.25 8.75 -12.30
C ILE A 165 30.56 7.25 -12.16
N ASN A 166 30.03 6.58 -11.14
CA ASN A 166 30.20 5.15 -10.90
C ASN A 166 29.61 4.30 -12.05
N ASP A 167 28.45 4.67 -12.57
CA ASP A 167 27.77 3.99 -13.69
C ASP A 167 28.60 3.98 -14.96
N ARG A 168 29.42 5.01 -15.15
CA ARG A 168 30.34 5.17 -16.29
C ARG A 168 31.74 4.62 -16.03
N GLY A 169 31.92 3.86 -14.97
CA GLY A 169 33.21 3.25 -14.62
C GLY A 169 34.24 4.24 -14.06
N GLY A 170 33.78 5.35 -13.49
CA GLY A 170 34.65 6.36 -12.86
C GLY A 170 35.15 7.42 -13.83
N THR A 171 34.65 7.51 -15.04
CA THR A 171 35.09 8.48 -16.03
C THR A 171 34.37 9.83 -15.91
N THR A 172 35.09 10.93 -16.15
CA THR A 172 34.52 12.26 -16.31
C THR A 172 33.96 12.52 -17.71
N ALA A 173 33.82 11.52 -18.56
CA ALA A 173 33.10 11.67 -19.84
C ALA A 173 31.69 12.26 -19.64
N ALA A 174 31.20 12.22 -18.40
CA ALA A 174 30.09 13.04 -17.92
C ALA A 174 30.37 14.57 -17.97
N ALA A 175 31.62 15.00 -17.95
CA ALA A 175 31.95 16.44 -17.90
C ALA A 175 31.58 17.19 -19.17
N ALA A 176 31.47 16.51 -20.28
CA ALA A 176 30.96 17.09 -21.52
C ALA A 176 29.43 17.29 -21.51
N ASN A 177 28.71 16.59 -20.61
CA ASN A 177 27.28 16.68 -20.43
C ASN A 177 27.01 17.18 -19.02
N SER A 178 26.06 18.05 -18.84
CA SER A 178 25.61 18.68 -17.58
C SER A 178 25.28 17.73 -16.42
N GLU A 179 25.57 16.43 -16.51
CA GLU A 179 25.25 15.38 -15.55
C GLU A 179 26.35 15.13 -14.50
N GLN A 180 27.49 15.85 -14.57
CA GLN A 180 28.56 15.67 -13.59
C GLN A 180 28.15 16.15 -12.20
N PHE A 181 27.31 17.16 -12.14
CA PHE A 181 26.84 17.75 -10.89
C PHE A 181 25.33 17.55 -10.73
N VAL A 182 24.90 17.44 -9.48
CA VAL A 182 23.49 17.50 -9.11
C VAL A 182 23.00 18.93 -9.36
N ASP A 183 21.81 19.08 -9.94
CA ASP A 183 21.16 20.38 -10.07
C ASP A 183 20.73 20.89 -8.68
N VAL A 184 21.17 22.10 -8.34
CA VAL A 184 20.88 22.74 -7.06
C VAL A 184 20.35 24.16 -7.21
N ASN A 185 20.09 24.62 -8.45
CA ASN A 185 19.81 26.04 -8.71
C ASN A 185 18.76 26.31 -9.81
N LYS A 186 18.19 25.27 -10.43
CA LYS A 186 17.18 25.42 -11.48
C LYS A 186 15.90 24.76 -11.05
N ASP A 187 14.85 25.54 -10.90
CA ASP A 187 13.52 25.03 -10.62
C ASP A 187 13.09 24.02 -11.68
N ARG A 188 12.42 22.97 -11.23
CA ARG A 188 12.01 21.88 -12.09
C ARG A 188 10.57 21.48 -11.83
N HIS A 189 9.77 21.35 -12.88
CA HIS A 189 8.38 20.91 -12.83
C HIS A 189 8.22 19.62 -13.63
N ARG A 190 7.61 18.61 -13.04
CA ARG A 190 7.49 17.28 -13.64
C ARG A 190 6.10 16.71 -13.42
N LEU A 191 5.56 16.08 -14.47
CA LEU A 191 4.46 15.15 -14.31
C LEU A 191 5.02 13.74 -14.18
N ARG A 192 4.52 13.00 -13.21
CA ARG A 192 4.96 11.63 -12.92
C ARG A 192 3.75 10.72 -12.77
N GLU A 193 3.93 9.46 -13.09
CA GLU A 193 2.94 8.42 -12.82
C GLU A 193 3.55 7.29 -12.01
N ARG A 194 2.71 6.57 -11.29
CA ARG A 194 3.05 5.31 -10.65
C ARG A 194 1.90 4.36 -10.87
N LEU A 195 2.15 3.25 -11.53
CA LEU A 195 1.20 2.15 -11.66
C LEU A 195 1.81 0.90 -11.06
N ARG A 196 1.09 0.28 -10.11
CA ARG A 196 1.47 -1.01 -9.52
C ARG A 196 0.32 -1.99 -9.70
N LEU A 197 0.63 -3.19 -10.17
CA LEU A 197 -0.32 -4.28 -10.38
C LEU A 197 0.14 -5.50 -9.60
N GLY A 198 -0.69 -6.03 -8.74
CA GLY A 198 -0.41 -7.17 -7.89
C GLY A 198 -1.35 -8.34 -8.13
N ILE A 199 -0.81 -9.53 -8.02
CA ILE A 199 -1.55 -10.80 -8.01
C ILE A 199 -1.07 -11.57 -6.79
N ASP A 200 -1.97 -11.83 -5.84
CA ASP A 200 -1.72 -12.71 -4.71
C ASP A 200 -2.52 -14.00 -4.90
N ALA A 201 -1.88 -15.15 -4.71
CA ALA A 201 -2.47 -16.46 -4.85
C ALA A 201 -2.39 -17.22 -3.52
N ASN A 202 -3.51 -17.68 -2.99
CA ASN A 202 -3.52 -18.64 -1.90
C ASN A 202 -3.24 -20.03 -2.45
N VAL A 203 -2.01 -20.52 -2.25
CA VAL A 203 -1.51 -21.78 -2.82
C VAL A 203 -2.00 -22.97 -1.99
N ALA A 204 -1.90 -22.84 -0.65
CA ALA A 204 -2.32 -23.83 0.34
C ALA A 204 -2.70 -23.11 1.62
N GLU A 205 -3.22 -23.84 2.61
CA GLU A 205 -3.55 -23.26 3.91
C GLU A 205 -2.32 -22.59 4.55
N GLY A 206 -2.45 -21.28 4.80
CA GLY A 206 -1.37 -20.46 5.32
C GLY A 206 -0.28 -20.09 4.32
N LEU A 207 -0.24 -20.67 3.10
CA LEU A 207 0.79 -20.40 2.09
C LEU A 207 0.24 -19.51 0.97
N ASP A 208 0.78 -18.31 0.88
CA ASP A 208 0.49 -17.35 -0.16
C ASP A 208 1.71 -17.14 -1.08
N ALA A 209 1.46 -16.99 -2.38
CA ALA A 209 2.43 -16.55 -3.36
C ALA A 209 1.97 -15.20 -3.93
N GLY A 210 2.88 -14.24 -4.08
CA GLY A 210 2.52 -12.94 -4.61
C GLY A 210 3.52 -12.44 -5.65
N VAL A 211 3.00 -11.72 -6.64
CA VAL A 211 3.79 -11.01 -7.66
C VAL A 211 3.25 -9.58 -7.77
N ARG A 212 4.14 -8.59 -7.81
CA ARG A 212 3.81 -7.20 -8.08
C ARG A 212 4.68 -6.67 -9.20
N LEU A 213 4.05 -6.06 -10.19
CA LEU A 213 4.70 -5.26 -11.23
C LEU A 213 4.53 -3.79 -10.90
N ALA A 214 5.54 -2.97 -11.17
CA ALA A 214 5.51 -1.52 -10.97
C ALA A 214 6.18 -0.80 -12.14
N THR A 215 5.78 0.46 -12.35
CA THR A 215 6.55 1.44 -13.14
C THR A 215 7.79 1.88 -12.38
N GLY A 216 8.66 2.67 -12.99
CA GLY A 216 9.83 3.29 -12.36
C GLY A 216 11.16 2.96 -13.03
N ASN A 217 12.24 3.57 -12.52
CA ASN A 217 13.59 3.36 -13.03
C ASN A 217 14.18 2.05 -12.48
N ILE A 218 14.80 1.24 -13.34
CA ILE A 218 15.40 -0.05 -12.96
C ILE A 218 16.46 0.07 -11.86
N ARG A 219 17.17 1.18 -11.80
CA ARG A 219 18.30 1.38 -10.88
C ARG A 219 17.92 2.12 -9.60
N ASN A 220 16.67 2.57 -9.47
CA ASN A 220 16.24 3.26 -8.27
C ASN A 220 15.36 2.34 -7.41
N PRO A 221 15.87 1.77 -6.31
CA PRO A 221 15.10 0.86 -5.47
C PRO A 221 14.06 1.58 -4.59
N THR A 222 14.17 2.91 -4.41
CA THR A 222 13.35 3.71 -3.51
C THR A 222 12.26 4.50 -4.24
N SER A 223 12.07 4.33 -5.55
CA SER A 223 11.01 5.04 -6.26
C SER A 223 10.43 4.22 -7.41
N THR A 224 9.14 4.00 -7.35
CA THR A 224 8.36 3.40 -8.44
C THR A 224 7.71 4.44 -9.36
N ASN A 225 8.08 5.72 -9.21
CA ASN A 225 7.58 6.81 -10.05
C ASN A 225 8.27 6.84 -11.42
N GLN A 226 7.48 6.95 -12.47
CA GLN A 226 7.92 7.18 -13.84
C GLN A 226 7.67 8.64 -14.22
N THR A 227 8.71 9.36 -14.65
CA THR A 227 8.54 10.72 -15.18
C THR A 227 7.98 10.66 -16.59
N LEU A 228 6.96 11.47 -16.88
CA LEU A 228 6.33 11.61 -18.19
C LEU A 228 7.11 12.59 -19.08
N GLY A 229 6.88 12.56 -20.39
CA GLY A 229 7.48 13.49 -21.34
C GLY A 229 8.65 12.90 -22.15
N ASN A 230 8.59 11.63 -22.49
CA ASN A 230 9.62 10.94 -23.28
C ASN A 230 9.21 10.76 -24.74
N TYR A 231 8.80 11.83 -25.43
CA TYR A 231 8.41 11.84 -26.84
C TYR A 231 7.42 10.75 -27.27
N GLY A 232 6.64 10.18 -26.33
CA GLY A 232 5.71 9.09 -26.59
C GLY A 232 6.33 7.70 -26.59
N ASP A 233 7.59 7.55 -26.19
CA ASP A 233 8.20 6.24 -25.96
C ASP A 233 7.45 5.48 -24.89
N ARG A 234 7.39 4.15 -25.03
CA ARG A 234 6.71 3.28 -24.08
C ARG A 234 7.53 3.09 -22.82
N TYR A 235 6.85 3.12 -21.67
CA TYR A 235 7.45 2.78 -20.39
C TYR A 235 7.39 1.28 -20.13
N GLU A 236 8.27 0.80 -19.28
CA GLU A 236 8.39 -0.62 -18.95
C GLU A 236 7.79 -0.89 -17.58
N PHE A 237 7.15 -2.06 -17.45
CA PHE A 237 6.82 -2.66 -16.17
C PHE A 237 7.98 -3.51 -15.67
N ARG A 238 8.24 -3.44 -14.36
CA ARG A 238 9.32 -4.18 -13.72
C ARG A 238 8.78 -5.05 -12.63
N LEU A 239 9.45 -6.20 -12.42
CA LEU A 239 9.15 -7.08 -11.31
C LEU A 239 9.58 -6.39 -10.01
N ASP A 240 8.60 -5.90 -9.27
CA ASP A 240 8.81 -5.18 -8.04
C ASP A 240 8.80 -6.11 -6.81
N ARG A 241 7.90 -7.10 -6.79
CA ARG A 241 7.85 -8.16 -5.79
C ARG A 241 7.57 -9.51 -6.42
N ALA A 242 8.20 -10.55 -5.86
CA ALA A 242 7.90 -11.96 -6.18
C ALA A 242 8.28 -12.79 -4.96
N PHE A 243 7.28 -13.33 -4.25
CA PHE A 243 7.51 -13.92 -2.94
C PHE A 243 6.61 -15.12 -2.65
N LEU A 244 7.08 -15.92 -1.72
CA LEU A 244 6.28 -16.88 -0.97
C LEU A 244 6.19 -16.40 0.48
N LYS A 245 4.99 -16.52 1.07
CA LYS A 245 4.72 -16.18 2.46
C LYS A 245 3.93 -17.29 3.12
N TYR A 246 4.40 -17.76 4.26
CA TYR A 246 3.74 -18.79 5.05
C TYR A 246 3.38 -18.28 6.44
N ASP A 247 2.08 -18.22 6.73
CA ASP A 247 1.51 -17.79 8.00
C ASP A 247 1.01 -19.00 8.80
N LEU A 248 1.65 -19.28 9.92
CA LEU A 248 1.25 -20.30 10.90
C LEU A 248 0.35 -19.67 11.95
N LYS A 249 -0.86 -20.21 12.07
CA LYS A 249 -1.87 -19.77 13.03
C LYS A 249 -2.13 -20.86 14.06
N ASP A 250 -2.41 -20.44 15.30
CA ASP A 250 -2.91 -21.33 16.34
C ASP A 250 -4.43 -21.60 16.20
N ASP A 251 -4.97 -22.40 17.11
CA ASP A 251 -6.41 -22.76 17.14
C ASP A 251 -7.33 -21.53 17.29
N SER A 252 -6.82 -20.42 17.87
CA SER A 252 -7.53 -19.14 17.99
C SER A 252 -7.41 -18.27 16.73
N LYS A 253 -6.81 -18.79 15.65
CA LYS A 253 -6.48 -18.08 14.40
C LYS A 253 -5.48 -16.93 14.58
N PHE A 254 -4.77 -16.87 15.70
CA PHE A 254 -3.69 -15.91 15.91
C PHE A 254 -2.46 -16.34 15.11
N ASN A 255 -1.94 -15.43 14.27
CA ASN A 255 -0.74 -15.67 13.48
C ASN A 255 0.51 -15.49 14.35
N TRP A 256 1.04 -16.61 14.85
CA TRP A 256 2.21 -16.61 15.73
C TRP A 256 3.55 -16.66 14.99
N LEU A 257 3.57 -17.16 13.74
CA LEU A 257 4.77 -17.22 12.91
C LEU A 257 4.44 -16.83 11.47
N THR A 258 5.23 -15.93 10.90
CA THR A 258 5.25 -15.62 9.48
C THR A 258 6.64 -15.90 8.92
N LEU A 259 6.74 -16.69 7.88
CA LEU A 259 7.95 -16.88 7.08
C LEU A 259 7.72 -16.23 5.71
N ALA A 260 8.69 -15.49 5.21
CA ALA A 260 8.60 -14.90 3.88
C ALA A 260 9.96 -15.03 3.17
N GLY A 261 9.92 -15.31 1.87
CA GLY A 261 11.12 -15.42 1.04
C GLY A 261 10.89 -14.99 -0.40
N GLY A 262 11.93 -14.53 -1.05
CA GLY A 262 11.92 -13.97 -2.39
C GLY A 262 12.18 -12.46 -2.37
N ARG A 263 11.52 -11.71 -3.26
CA ARG A 263 11.52 -10.25 -3.24
C ARG A 263 10.25 -9.77 -2.52
N ILE A 264 10.39 -9.44 -1.23
CA ILE A 264 9.31 -9.21 -0.27
C ILE A 264 9.14 -7.73 0.07
N ALA A 265 8.00 -7.36 0.65
CA ALA A 265 7.85 -6.06 1.32
C ALA A 265 8.77 -5.97 2.54
N ASN A 266 9.04 -4.74 3.01
CA ASN A 266 9.79 -4.54 4.25
C ASN A 266 9.15 -5.34 5.42
N PRO A 267 9.87 -6.29 6.03
CA PRO A 267 9.33 -7.10 7.11
C PRO A 267 9.41 -6.40 8.49
N PHE A 268 10.15 -5.30 8.58
CA PHE A 268 10.37 -4.57 9.83
C PHE A 268 9.32 -3.50 10.06
N PHE A 269 8.92 -3.31 11.30
CA PHE A 269 8.02 -2.22 11.69
C PHE A 269 8.76 -0.88 11.63
N THR A 270 8.17 0.11 10.95
CA THR A 270 8.75 1.45 10.77
C THR A 270 7.91 2.56 11.43
N GLY A 271 6.72 2.25 11.95
CA GLY A 271 5.78 3.27 12.48
C GLY A 271 5.20 4.22 11.43
N GLY A 272 5.50 4.00 10.15
CA GLY A 272 5.21 4.92 9.03
C GLY A 272 6.31 5.96 8.82
N SER A 273 7.51 5.69 9.35
CA SER A 273 8.73 6.47 9.12
C SER A 273 9.48 5.95 7.90
N GLU A 274 10.05 6.86 7.14
CA GLU A 274 10.99 6.61 6.05
C GLU A 274 12.41 7.11 6.39
N LEU A 275 12.75 7.11 7.68
CA LEU A 275 14.06 7.55 8.15
C LEU A 275 15.17 6.60 7.71
N VAL A 276 14.92 5.28 7.83
CA VAL A 276 15.87 4.20 7.51
C VAL A 276 15.50 3.53 6.19
N TRP A 277 14.20 3.36 5.92
CA TRP A 277 13.67 2.59 4.79
C TRP A 277 12.59 3.36 4.06
N ASP A 278 12.77 3.59 2.77
CA ASP A 278 11.74 4.10 1.88
C ASP A 278 10.56 3.12 1.77
N GLU A 279 9.32 3.62 1.63
CA GLU A 279 8.11 2.77 1.54
C GLU A 279 8.05 1.92 0.27
N ASP A 280 8.68 2.37 -0.82
CA ASP A 280 8.70 1.67 -2.11
C ASP A 280 9.75 0.53 -2.13
N LEU A 281 10.67 0.50 -1.15
CA LEU A 281 11.73 -0.50 -1.09
C LEU A 281 11.18 -1.93 -0.96
N SER A 282 11.71 -2.83 -1.75
CA SER A 282 11.47 -4.27 -1.66
C SER A 282 12.76 -4.99 -1.28
N PHE A 283 12.68 -5.91 -0.31
CA PHE A 283 13.82 -6.66 0.22
C PHE A 283 13.95 -7.99 -0.53
N GLU A 284 15.15 -8.34 -0.95
CA GLU A 284 15.45 -9.64 -1.54
C GLU A 284 16.05 -10.55 -0.49
N GLY A 285 15.51 -11.77 -0.33
CA GLY A 285 16.01 -12.72 0.65
C GLY A 285 14.92 -13.41 1.45
N ALA A 286 15.15 -13.60 2.74
CA ALA A 286 14.20 -14.28 3.62
C ALA A 286 14.07 -13.57 4.97
N ALA A 287 12.86 -13.63 5.53
CA ALA A 287 12.56 -13.11 6.86
C ALA A 287 11.61 -14.03 7.61
N ALA A 288 11.74 -14.02 8.94
CA ALA A 288 10.84 -14.71 9.86
C ALA A 288 10.37 -13.73 10.94
N THR A 289 9.07 -13.74 11.24
CA THR A 289 8.48 -12.95 12.33
C THR A 289 7.73 -13.88 13.28
N VAL A 290 8.14 -13.89 14.54
CA VAL A 290 7.46 -14.62 15.63
C VAL A 290 6.66 -13.62 16.46
N ARG A 291 5.48 -14.01 16.92
CA ARG A 291 4.59 -13.18 17.75
C ARG A 291 4.08 -13.99 18.92
N HIS A 292 3.95 -13.33 20.07
CA HIS A 292 3.31 -13.92 21.24
C HIS A 292 2.37 -12.91 21.87
N ARG A 293 1.11 -13.31 22.11
CA ARG A 293 0.08 -12.49 22.75
C ARG A 293 -0.06 -12.88 24.21
N PHE A 294 -0.01 -11.90 25.10
CA PHE A 294 -0.22 -12.10 26.53
C PHE A 294 -1.72 -11.85 26.87
N GLY A 295 -2.33 -12.80 27.58
CA GLY A 295 -3.67 -12.64 28.16
C GLY A 295 -4.78 -12.40 27.15
N GLY A 296 -5.44 -13.45 26.71
CA GLY A 296 -6.58 -13.34 25.84
C GLY A 296 -7.12 -14.68 25.36
N SER A 297 -7.91 -15.34 26.16
CA SER A 297 -8.93 -16.27 25.66
C SER A 297 -10.16 -15.43 25.22
N GLY A 298 -9.96 -14.50 24.31
CA GLY A 298 -11.03 -13.66 23.78
C GLY A 298 -11.74 -14.38 22.66
N SER A 299 -12.96 -14.83 22.91
CA SER A 299 -13.96 -15.11 21.88
C SER A 299 -14.06 -13.92 20.92
N LEU A 300 -14.32 -14.17 19.63
CA LEU A 300 -14.45 -13.18 18.54
C LEU A 300 -15.48 -12.05 18.78
N GLY A 301 -16.05 -11.92 19.98
CA GLY A 301 -17.04 -10.92 20.38
C GLY A 301 -16.52 -9.80 21.28
N ASP A 302 -15.33 -9.92 21.87
CA ASP A 302 -14.75 -8.87 22.70
C ASP A 302 -13.88 -7.91 21.87
N ILE A 303 -14.53 -6.97 21.22
CA ILE A 303 -13.91 -5.78 20.62
C ILE A 303 -13.46 -4.89 21.79
N GLY A 304 -12.26 -5.11 22.33
CA GLY A 304 -11.81 -4.15 23.33
C GLY A 304 -10.64 -4.49 24.24
N SER A 305 -10.12 -5.70 24.26
CA SER A 305 -8.91 -6.00 25.05
C SER A 305 -8.11 -7.14 24.48
N SER A 306 -7.50 -6.94 23.32
CA SER A 306 -6.38 -7.81 22.94
C SER A 306 -5.17 -7.40 23.81
N GLY A 307 -4.76 -8.30 24.69
CA GLY A 307 -3.55 -8.06 25.51
C GLY A 307 -2.33 -7.74 24.66
N PRO A 308 -1.24 -7.24 25.28
CA PRO A 308 -0.05 -6.84 24.56
C PRO A 308 0.54 -8.03 23.77
N THR A 309 0.93 -7.76 22.52
CA THR A 309 1.61 -8.72 21.65
C THR A 309 3.07 -8.32 21.49
N ILE A 310 3.99 -9.17 21.90
CA ILE A 310 5.40 -9.00 21.54
C ILE A 310 5.66 -9.65 20.19
N PHE A 311 6.58 -9.09 19.44
CA PHE A 311 7.04 -9.66 18.16
C PHE A 311 8.55 -9.59 18.05
N ALA A 312 9.11 -10.52 17.29
CA ALA A 312 10.51 -10.51 16.88
C ALA A 312 10.60 -10.89 15.41
N THR A 313 11.29 -10.06 14.64
CA THR A 313 11.53 -10.26 13.20
C THR A 313 13.04 -10.39 12.97
N ALA A 314 13.46 -11.38 12.20
CA ALA A 314 14.83 -11.52 11.73
C ALA A 314 14.83 -11.78 10.23
N GLY A 315 15.86 -11.29 9.52
CA GLY A 315 16.00 -11.50 8.09
C GLY A 315 17.43 -11.42 7.59
N ALA A 316 17.66 -12.05 6.43
CA ALA A 316 18.93 -12.04 5.72
C ALA A 316 18.66 -11.72 4.25
N PHE A 317 19.33 -10.66 3.76
CA PHE A 317 19.04 -10.07 2.46
C PHE A 317 20.34 -9.84 1.69
N PRO A 318 20.58 -10.55 0.57
CA PRO A 318 21.65 -10.23 -0.35
C PRO A 318 21.32 -8.87 -1.00
N LEU A 319 22.26 -7.92 -0.90
CA LEU A 319 22.13 -6.59 -1.49
C LEU A 319 22.76 -6.54 -2.88
N GLN A 320 23.87 -7.27 -3.06
CA GLN A 320 24.55 -7.38 -4.34
C GLN A 320 25.37 -8.66 -4.37
N GLU A 321 25.07 -9.53 -5.34
CA GLU A 321 25.94 -10.64 -5.71
C GLU A 321 27.07 -10.11 -6.60
N THR A 322 28.29 -10.55 -6.33
CA THR A 322 29.47 -10.14 -7.09
C THR A 322 30.13 -11.36 -7.70
N ALA A 323 29.88 -11.58 -8.99
CA ALA A 323 30.46 -12.68 -9.73
C ALA A 323 31.98 -12.76 -9.53
N LEU A 324 32.50 -13.97 -9.37
CA LEU A 324 33.93 -14.25 -9.15
C LEU A 324 34.51 -13.67 -7.85
N SER A 325 33.68 -13.28 -6.89
CA SER A 325 34.11 -12.79 -5.58
C SER A 325 33.37 -13.54 -4.47
N THR A 326 34.01 -13.68 -3.30
CA THR A 326 33.38 -14.16 -2.07
C THR A 326 32.92 -13.01 -1.18
N LYS A 327 32.85 -11.80 -1.73
CA LYS A 327 32.57 -10.55 -1.02
C LYS A 327 31.19 -9.98 -1.38
N ASP A 328 30.20 -10.84 -1.50
CA ASP A 328 28.81 -10.43 -1.67
C ASP A 328 28.38 -9.46 -0.57
N LYS A 329 27.58 -8.47 -0.95
CA LYS A 329 27.02 -7.52 0.01
C LYS A 329 25.75 -8.06 0.60
N TRP A 330 25.64 -8.01 1.93
CA TRP A 330 24.50 -8.52 2.66
C TRP A 330 23.97 -7.50 3.67
N LEU A 331 22.67 -7.58 3.92
CA LEU A 331 22.02 -6.99 5.08
C LEU A 331 21.48 -8.11 5.98
N PHE A 332 21.91 -8.12 7.24
CA PHE A 332 21.28 -8.91 8.28
C PHE A 332 20.51 -7.99 9.22
N GLY A 333 19.22 -8.24 9.39
CA GLY A 333 18.35 -7.41 10.21
C GLY A 333 17.65 -8.19 11.29
N GLY A 334 17.54 -7.60 12.47
CA GLY A 334 16.73 -8.10 13.57
C GLY A 334 15.97 -6.97 14.24
N GLN A 335 14.70 -7.20 14.58
CA GLN A 335 13.87 -6.24 15.31
C GLN A 335 13.00 -6.98 16.30
N ALA A 336 12.90 -6.46 17.53
CA ALA A 336 11.94 -6.90 18.53
C ALA A 336 11.04 -5.74 18.93
N GLY A 337 9.81 -6.03 19.31
CA GLY A 337 8.88 -4.96 19.65
C GLY A 337 7.63 -5.42 20.37
N LEU A 338 6.81 -4.43 20.66
CA LEU A 338 5.54 -4.53 21.36
C LEU A 338 4.44 -3.87 20.49
N ASP A 339 3.28 -4.52 20.42
CA ASP A 339 2.06 -3.99 19.83
C ASP A 339 0.94 -4.14 20.88
N TRP A 340 0.41 -3.02 21.38
CA TRP A 340 -0.53 -3.01 22.48
C TRP A 340 -1.75 -2.14 22.15
N GLY A 341 -2.89 -2.81 21.93
CA GLY A 341 -4.18 -2.18 21.82
C GLY A 341 -4.81 -1.99 23.22
N PHE A 342 -5.25 -0.77 23.50
CA PHE A 342 -5.90 -0.42 24.76
C PHE A 342 -7.43 -0.50 24.65
N ALA A 343 -8.11 -0.60 25.79
CA ALA A 343 -9.58 -0.70 25.83
C ALA A 343 -10.31 0.53 25.25
N ASN A 344 -9.67 1.70 25.26
CA ASN A 344 -10.16 2.94 24.66
C ASN A 344 -9.93 3.05 23.15
N GLN A 345 -9.55 1.94 22.48
CA GLN A 345 -9.21 1.85 21.07
C GLN A 345 -7.88 2.52 20.65
N ASP A 346 -7.12 3.04 21.60
CA ASP A 346 -5.76 3.50 21.31
C ASP A 346 -4.83 2.31 21.03
N ASN A 347 -3.77 2.57 20.29
CA ASN A 347 -2.74 1.55 20.01
C ASN A 347 -1.35 2.14 20.20
N LEU A 348 -0.50 1.44 20.94
CA LEU A 348 0.93 1.72 21.07
C LEU A 348 1.73 0.62 20.41
N LYS A 349 2.61 0.97 19.47
CA LYS A 349 3.54 0.05 18.87
C LYS A 349 4.96 0.58 18.93
N ILE A 350 5.89 -0.25 19.43
CA ILE A 350 7.32 0.08 19.59
C ILE A 350 8.14 -1.03 18.97
N GLY A 351 9.20 -0.65 18.26
CA GLY A 351 10.17 -1.56 17.68
C GLY A 351 11.60 -1.11 17.99
N VAL A 352 12.48 -2.05 18.32
CA VAL A 352 13.91 -1.85 18.46
C VAL A 352 14.60 -2.78 17.48
N GLY A 353 15.31 -2.21 16.51
CA GLY A 353 15.97 -2.93 15.44
C GLY A 353 17.49 -2.78 15.46
N TYR A 354 18.16 -3.78 14.89
CA TYR A 354 19.58 -3.76 14.59
C TYR A 354 19.79 -4.28 13.17
N PHE A 355 20.54 -3.52 12.36
CA PHE A 355 20.78 -3.77 10.94
C PHE A 355 22.27 -3.73 10.65
N ASP A 356 22.84 -4.87 10.26
CA ASP A 356 24.25 -5.09 9.98
C ASP A 356 24.47 -5.21 8.46
N TYR A 357 25.19 -4.27 7.89
CA TYR A 357 25.56 -4.25 6.47
C TYR A 357 26.95 -4.84 6.28
N ARG A 358 27.03 -5.96 5.61
CA ARG A 358 28.28 -6.67 5.34
C ARG A 358 28.83 -6.35 3.96
N ASN A 359 30.15 -6.11 3.91
CA ASN A 359 30.90 -5.85 2.69
C ASN A 359 30.46 -4.61 1.89
N THR A 360 29.71 -3.68 2.48
CA THR A 360 29.26 -2.43 1.83
C THR A 360 30.33 -1.34 1.85
N GLN A 361 31.26 -1.41 2.83
CA GLN A 361 32.36 -0.45 2.94
C GLN A 361 33.33 -0.61 1.78
N ALA A 362 33.65 0.49 1.11
CA ALA A 362 34.58 0.53 -0.01
C ALA A 362 36.01 0.13 0.40
N ARG A 363 36.74 -0.38 -0.55
CA ARG A 363 38.15 -0.76 -0.42
C ARG A 363 38.93 -0.16 -1.58
N PRO A 364 40.06 0.53 -1.32
CA PRO A 364 40.93 0.98 -2.38
C PRO A 364 41.48 -0.21 -3.18
N ASN A 365 41.62 -0.04 -4.50
CA ASN A 365 42.36 -0.99 -5.32
C ASN A 365 43.80 -1.09 -4.85
N THR A 366 44.44 -2.23 -5.10
CA THR A 366 45.86 -2.40 -4.74
C THR A 366 46.73 -1.37 -5.45
N ASN A 367 47.54 -0.69 -4.68
CA ASN A 367 48.47 0.32 -5.21
C ASN A 367 49.68 -0.34 -5.86
N VAL A 368 49.81 -0.17 -7.17
CA VAL A 368 51.01 -0.58 -7.90
C VAL A 368 51.79 0.65 -8.29
N ALA A 369 52.98 0.84 -7.70
CA ALA A 369 53.86 1.98 -7.96
C ALA A 369 53.22 3.35 -7.69
N GLY A 370 52.40 3.49 -6.67
CA GLY A 370 51.76 4.75 -6.28
C GLY A 370 50.51 5.12 -7.10
N ASN A 371 50.05 4.26 -7.97
CA ASN A 371 48.90 4.50 -8.82
C ASN A 371 47.74 3.55 -8.45
N TYR A 372 46.61 4.11 -8.00
CA TYR A 372 45.35 3.40 -7.71
C TYR A 372 44.49 3.31 -8.97
N ALA A 373 45.08 3.01 -10.12
CA ALA A 373 44.37 3.09 -11.41
C ALA A 373 43.08 2.28 -11.46
N CYS A 374 42.10 2.80 -12.17
CA CYS A 374 40.82 2.13 -12.44
C CYS A 374 40.89 1.13 -13.60
N ASN A 375 42.10 0.80 -14.07
CA ASN A 375 42.28 -0.15 -15.17
C ASN A 375 42.02 -1.61 -14.73
N LEU A 376 41.73 -2.46 -15.69
CA LEU A 376 41.37 -3.86 -15.47
C LEU A 376 42.44 -4.70 -14.72
N ASN A 377 43.72 -4.29 -14.82
CA ASN A 377 44.80 -5.03 -14.20
C ASN A 377 44.93 -4.80 -12.67
N ASN A 378 44.34 -3.69 -12.17
CA ASN A 378 44.41 -3.30 -10.75
C ASN A 378 43.01 -3.08 -10.15
N ALA A 379 41.96 -3.63 -10.77
CA ALA A 379 40.58 -3.42 -10.38
C ALA A 379 40.08 -4.45 -9.33
N ASP A 380 40.98 -4.90 -8.44
CA ASP A 380 40.73 -5.98 -7.48
C ASP A 380 39.64 -5.65 -6.45
N ASN A 381 39.39 -4.38 -6.15
CA ASN A 381 38.37 -3.93 -5.20
C ASN A 381 37.25 -3.11 -5.82
N SER A 382 37.16 -3.03 -7.14
CA SER A 382 36.10 -2.27 -7.84
C SER A 382 34.69 -2.79 -7.56
N PHE A 383 34.55 -4.05 -7.13
CA PHE A 383 33.30 -4.65 -6.64
C PHE A 383 32.75 -3.94 -5.40
N SER A 384 33.58 -3.26 -4.61
CA SER A 384 33.18 -2.60 -3.36
C SER A 384 32.41 -1.31 -3.58
N ARG A 385 32.31 -0.79 -4.83
CA ARG A 385 31.40 0.31 -5.14
C ARG A 385 29.96 -0.08 -4.89
N PRO A 386 29.09 0.82 -4.40
CA PRO A 386 27.66 0.55 -4.35
C PRO A 386 27.07 0.53 -5.76
N ASP A 387 26.07 -0.32 -5.98
CA ASP A 387 25.34 -0.40 -7.25
C ASP A 387 24.36 0.76 -7.39
N TYR A 388 23.81 1.21 -6.24
CA TYR A 388 22.98 2.40 -6.14
C TYR A 388 23.40 3.24 -4.93
N MET A 389 23.38 4.55 -5.11
CA MET A 389 23.60 5.55 -4.06
C MET A 389 22.76 6.79 -4.36
N GLN A 390 22.38 7.48 -3.30
CA GLN A 390 21.80 8.81 -3.40
C GLN A 390 22.90 9.85 -3.09
N LEU A 391 22.63 10.77 -2.18
CA LEU A 391 23.59 11.81 -1.80
C LEU A 391 23.74 11.82 -0.27
N GLY A 392 24.93 12.18 0.23
CA GLY A 392 25.10 12.55 1.63
C GLY A 392 26.04 11.67 2.44
N ASN A 393 26.09 10.35 2.23
CA ASN A 393 27.05 9.51 2.95
C ASN A 393 28.50 9.90 2.67
N THR A 394 29.38 9.66 3.65
CA THR A 394 30.82 9.86 3.48
C THR A 394 31.37 8.83 2.50
N LEU A 395 32.00 9.33 1.43
CA LEU A 395 32.56 8.50 0.37
C LEU A 395 34.09 8.48 0.42
N THR A 396 34.65 7.45 -0.19
CA THR A 396 36.08 7.31 -0.41
C THR A 396 36.36 6.83 -1.83
N THR A 397 37.58 7.10 -2.29
CA THR A 397 38.05 6.67 -3.61
C THR A 397 38.39 5.17 -3.57
N ILE A 398 37.86 4.41 -4.50
CA ILE A 398 38.24 3.01 -4.74
C ILE A 398 39.43 2.94 -5.68
N CYS A 399 39.34 3.69 -6.78
CA CYS A 399 40.46 3.84 -7.72
C CYS A 399 40.51 5.27 -8.27
N ARG A 400 41.69 5.70 -8.64
CA ARG A 400 41.96 7.00 -9.24
C ARG A 400 43.10 6.84 -10.23
N ASP A 401 42.92 7.33 -11.43
CA ASP A 401 44.04 7.50 -12.36
C ASP A 401 44.71 8.82 -12.11
N THR A 402 46.01 8.80 -11.73
CA THR A 402 46.79 10.02 -11.50
C THR A 402 47.42 10.54 -12.79
N ALA A 403 47.51 9.70 -13.82
CA ALA A 403 48.05 10.09 -15.14
C ALA A 403 46.99 10.77 -16.02
N ASP A 404 45.72 10.40 -15.84
CA ASP A 404 44.58 11.01 -16.54
C ASP A 404 43.69 11.77 -15.56
N THR A 405 43.85 13.07 -15.48
CA THR A 405 43.08 13.96 -14.61
C THR A 405 41.62 14.11 -15.05
N THR A 406 41.25 13.57 -16.23
CA THR A 406 39.87 13.52 -16.68
C THR A 406 39.10 12.38 -16.02
N LEU A 407 39.77 11.39 -15.40
CA LEU A 407 39.15 10.29 -14.68
C LEU A 407 38.98 10.67 -13.21
N LYS A 408 37.73 10.75 -12.77
CA LYS A 408 37.40 11.00 -11.35
C LYS A 408 37.64 9.77 -10.47
N GLY A 409 37.61 8.60 -11.06
CA GLY A 409 37.73 7.34 -10.35
C GLY A 409 36.40 6.82 -9.77
N LEU A 410 36.40 5.55 -9.38
CA LEU A 410 35.27 4.93 -8.68
C LEU A 410 35.29 5.37 -7.22
N VAL A 411 34.10 5.57 -6.68
CA VAL A 411 33.89 5.90 -5.27
C VAL A 411 32.95 4.91 -4.60
N GLY A 412 33.05 4.81 -3.28
CA GLY A 412 32.15 4.01 -2.47
C GLY A 412 32.12 4.50 -1.03
N LEU A 413 31.33 3.82 -0.19
CA LEU A 413 31.09 4.20 1.19
C LEU A 413 32.37 4.10 2.02
N ALA A 414 32.74 5.17 2.71
CA ALA A 414 33.92 5.16 3.57
C ALA A 414 33.63 4.48 4.91
N SER A 415 32.41 4.58 5.43
CA SER A 415 31.97 4.04 6.72
C SER A 415 31.46 2.62 6.60
N ASP A 416 31.59 1.88 7.69
CA ASP A 416 30.79 0.69 7.95
C ASP A 416 29.42 1.08 8.54
N TYR A 417 28.40 0.25 8.31
CA TYR A 417 27.02 0.53 8.76
C TYR A 417 26.48 -0.60 9.61
N ASN A 418 26.37 -0.29 10.91
CA ASN A 418 25.72 -1.11 11.92
C ASN A 418 24.69 -0.22 12.62
N ILE A 419 23.43 -0.31 12.19
CA ILE A 419 22.40 0.66 12.57
C ILE A 419 21.56 0.10 13.72
N VAL A 420 21.52 0.81 14.83
CA VAL A 420 20.50 0.63 15.88
C VAL A 420 19.36 1.58 15.57
N ASN A 421 18.14 1.06 15.53
CA ASN A 421 16.94 1.82 15.22
C ASN A 421 15.87 1.59 16.29
N ILE A 422 15.24 2.67 16.75
CA ILE A 422 14.11 2.63 17.68
C ILE A 422 12.98 3.45 17.07
N ASN A 423 11.86 2.81 16.85
CA ASN A 423 10.67 3.49 16.37
C ASN A 423 9.45 3.19 17.26
N ALA A 424 8.58 4.19 17.38
CA ALA A 424 7.37 4.12 18.17
C ALA A 424 6.24 4.84 17.45
N ALA A 425 5.04 4.32 17.57
CA ALA A 425 3.82 4.96 17.10
C ALA A 425 2.73 4.79 18.16
N TYR A 426 2.09 5.90 18.52
CA TYR A 426 0.93 5.92 19.40
C TYR A 426 -0.26 6.51 18.64
N ASP A 427 -1.28 5.70 18.43
CA ASP A 427 -2.51 6.04 17.72
C ASP A 427 -3.63 6.23 18.74
N MET A 428 -4.15 7.43 18.84
CA MET A 428 -5.20 7.84 19.78
C MET A 428 -6.53 8.00 19.04
N ALA A 429 -7.52 7.25 19.45
CA ALA A 429 -8.90 7.35 18.96
C ALA A 429 -9.66 8.52 19.63
N LEU A 430 -9.14 9.75 19.50
CA LEU A 430 -9.64 10.93 20.23
C LEU A 430 -11.11 11.24 19.95
N PHE A 431 -11.51 11.20 18.68
CA PHE A 431 -12.86 11.56 18.21
C PHE A 431 -13.32 10.57 17.16
N SER A 432 -13.33 9.26 17.49
CA SER A 432 -13.68 8.24 16.51
C SER A 432 -14.80 8.70 15.56
N PRO A 433 -14.58 8.67 14.24
CA PRO A 433 -13.53 7.97 13.49
C PRO A 433 -12.26 8.78 13.19
N VAL A 434 -12.06 9.94 13.82
CA VAL A 434 -10.85 10.77 13.70
C VAL A 434 -9.83 10.35 14.74
N HIS A 435 -8.60 10.08 14.30
CA HIS A 435 -7.47 9.66 15.11
C HIS A 435 -6.37 10.72 15.13
N LEU A 436 -5.63 10.78 16.23
CA LEU A 436 -4.34 11.46 16.29
C LEU A 436 -3.25 10.41 16.48
N LYS A 437 -2.39 10.24 15.47
CA LYS A 437 -1.24 9.35 15.56
C LYS A 437 0.04 10.16 15.71
N LEU A 438 0.79 9.88 16.77
CA LEU A 438 2.11 10.42 17.00
C LEU A 438 3.14 9.32 16.74
N SER A 439 4.17 9.61 15.96
CA SER A 439 5.26 8.65 15.70
C SER A 439 6.62 9.31 15.83
N ALA A 440 7.57 8.54 16.32
CA ALA A 440 8.95 8.92 16.46
C ALA A 440 9.86 7.80 16.01
N ASP A 441 10.95 8.14 15.34
CA ASP A 441 11.96 7.20 14.86
C ASP A 441 13.35 7.79 15.15
N VAL A 442 14.23 6.96 15.68
CA VAL A 442 15.62 7.32 15.99
C VAL A 442 16.53 6.22 15.45
N ALA A 443 17.55 6.61 14.71
CA ALA A 443 18.55 5.70 14.19
C ALA A 443 19.97 6.17 14.54
N LYS A 444 20.85 5.23 14.78
CA LYS A 444 22.28 5.50 15.03
C LYS A 444 23.14 4.43 14.40
N ASN A 445 24.10 4.86 13.58
CA ASN A 445 25.15 3.98 13.09
C ASN A 445 26.26 3.84 14.13
N ILE A 446 26.37 2.65 14.72
CA ILE A 446 27.42 2.32 15.70
C ILE A 446 28.64 1.65 15.05
N GLY A 447 28.58 1.32 13.75
CA GLY A 447 29.70 0.79 12.96
C GLY A 447 30.69 1.84 12.49
N PHE A 448 30.32 3.13 12.57
CA PHE A 448 31.21 4.21 12.15
C PHE A 448 32.47 4.30 13.00
N SER A 449 33.62 4.28 12.35
CA SER A 449 34.92 4.44 13.02
C SER A 449 35.83 5.36 12.22
N LEU A 450 35.99 6.59 12.68
CA LEU A 450 36.91 7.54 12.06
C LEU A 450 38.36 7.06 12.05
N ARG A 451 38.76 6.29 13.09
CA ARG A 451 40.08 5.67 13.16
C ARG A 451 40.28 4.65 12.05
N ASP A 452 39.29 3.79 11.82
CA ASP A 452 39.32 2.79 10.75
C ASP A 452 39.37 3.46 9.37
N ILE A 453 38.53 4.47 9.14
CA ILE A 453 38.53 5.26 7.90
C ILE A 453 39.90 5.87 7.65
N LYS A 454 40.50 6.52 8.65
CA LYS A 454 41.83 7.12 8.53
C LYS A 454 42.94 6.08 8.29
N SER A 455 42.85 4.92 8.90
CA SER A 455 43.85 3.84 8.73
C SER A 455 43.80 3.20 7.35
N ARG A 456 42.61 3.07 6.77
CA ARG A 456 42.41 2.44 5.44
C ARG A 456 42.77 3.38 4.30
N TYR A 457 42.42 4.64 4.42
CA TYR A 457 42.46 5.60 3.30
C TYR A 457 43.55 6.66 3.45
N GLY A 458 44.34 6.59 4.53
CA GLY A 458 45.39 7.59 4.81
C GLY A 458 44.85 8.89 5.38
N ASN A 459 45.59 9.98 5.21
CA ASN A 459 45.26 11.26 5.78
C ASN A 459 43.93 11.80 5.23
N PRO A 460 43.13 12.52 6.04
CA PRO A 460 41.72 12.92 5.78
C PRO A 460 41.42 13.68 4.50
N GLY A 461 42.38 13.87 3.63
CA GLY A 461 42.14 14.44 2.29
C GLY A 461 41.09 13.69 1.45
N TYR A 462 40.84 12.40 1.73
CA TYR A 462 39.82 11.64 0.99
C TYR A 462 38.41 11.84 1.52
N LEU A 463 38.24 12.19 2.79
CA LEU A 463 36.96 12.59 3.35
C LEU A 463 36.50 13.96 2.82
N SER A 464 37.41 14.67 2.14
CA SER A 464 37.23 16.04 1.67
C SER A 464 36.41 16.16 0.39
N TRP A 465 35.94 15.08 -0.19
CA TRP A 465 35.13 15.17 -1.41
C TRP A 465 33.82 15.91 -1.19
N PHE A 466 33.29 15.85 0.04
CA PHE A 466 32.19 16.71 0.45
C PHE A 466 32.64 18.02 1.07
N SER A 467 33.92 18.22 1.22
CA SER A 467 34.40 19.32 2.03
C SER A 467 35.16 20.35 1.24
N ASN A 468 35.26 20.35 -0.08
CA ASN A 468 35.92 21.42 -0.87
C ASN A 468 36.41 22.64 -0.04
N GLY A 469 37.23 22.40 1.00
CA GLY A 469 37.67 23.38 1.95
C GLY A 469 36.82 23.56 3.22
N TYR A 470 35.72 22.84 3.39
CA TYR A 470 34.93 22.85 4.63
C TYR A 470 35.46 21.83 5.64
N ALA A 471 36.57 22.22 6.27
CA ALA A 471 37.28 21.39 7.23
C ALA A 471 36.52 21.13 8.53
N ASP A 472 35.34 21.71 8.72
CA ASP A 472 34.77 21.97 10.02
C ASP A 472 34.19 20.74 10.74
N ASN A 473 33.89 19.67 10.05
CA ASN A 473 33.22 18.51 10.68
C ASN A 473 33.83 17.14 10.33
N GLN A 474 34.95 17.10 9.64
CA GLN A 474 35.61 15.85 9.21
C GLN A 474 36.10 14.98 10.37
N ASN A 475 36.20 15.54 11.58
CA ASN A 475 36.67 14.84 12.79
C ASN A 475 35.55 14.46 13.74
N LYS A 476 34.29 14.75 13.40
CA LYS A 476 33.12 14.38 14.24
C LYS A 476 32.32 13.30 13.56
N ALA A 477 31.98 12.28 14.32
CA ALA A 477 31.01 11.28 13.89
C ALA A 477 29.64 11.95 13.69
N GLN A 478 29.05 11.77 12.52
CA GLN A 478 27.72 12.26 12.15
C GLN A 478 26.85 11.05 11.83
N THR A 479 26.40 10.39 12.88
CA THR A 479 25.85 9.04 12.82
C THR A 479 24.48 8.90 13.46
N THR A 480 23.84 10.04 13.78
CA THR A 480 22.54 10.06 14.45
C THR A 480 21.47 10.61 13.53
N ALA A 481 20.32 9.97 13.51
CA ALA A 481 19.14 10.46 12.81
C ALA A 481 17.90 10.36 13.69
N TRP A 482 16.94 11.26 13.49
CA TRP A 482 15.65 11.17 14.13
C TRP A 482 14.57 11.86 13.31
N GLN A 483 13.34 11.38 13.49
CA GLN A 483 12.14 11.91 12.88
C GLN A 483 11.00 11.89 13.89
N VAL A 484 10.20 12.94 13.87
CA VAL A 484 8.93 12.99 14.60
C VAL A 484 7.82 13.36 13.63
N ARG A 485 6.65 12.75 13.80
CA ARG A 485 5.50 12.95 12.92
C ARG A 485 4.20 12.93 13.74
N ALA A 486 3.29 13.80 13.36
CA ALA A 486 1.92 13.86 13.87
C ALA A 486 0.94 13.79 12.68
N ASP A 487 0.02 12.85 12.73
CA ASP A 487 -1.06 12.66 11.76
C ASP A 487 -2.40 12.85 12.48
N LEU A 488 -3.27 13.69 11.93
CA LEU A 488 -4.62 13.92 12.42
C LEU A 488 -5.62 13.68 11.29
N GLY A 489 -6.64 12.87 11.54
CA GLY A 489 -7.70 12.65 10.58
C GLY A 489 -8.26 11.22 10.59
N TRP A 490 -8.92 10.87 9.53
CA TRP A 490 -9.47 9.54 9.31
C TRP A 490 -8.36 8.54 8.99
N THR A 491 -8.48 7.32 9.53
CA THR A 491 -7.52 6.24 9.25
C THR A 491 -7.58 5.74 7.80
N LYS A 492 -8.71 5.98 7.10
CA LYS A 492 -8.89 5.64 5.68
C LYS A 492 -9.38 6.87 4.94
N VAL A 493 -8.60 7.33 3.98
CA VAL A 493 -8.92 8.50 3.14
C VAL A 493 -9.51 8.14 1.77
N ASP A 494 -9.57 6.88 1.43
CA ASP A 494 -10.16 6.35 0.19
C ASP A 494 -11.70 6.24 0.22
N VAL A 495 -12.33 6.98 1.12
CA VAL A 495 -13.78 7.11 1.29
C VAL A 495 -14.17 8.57 1.06
N PRO A 496 -15.27 8.87 0.35
CA PRO A 496 -15.71 10.23 0.07
C PRO A 496 -15.85 11.08 1.34
N GLY A 497 -15.23 12.28 1.34
CA GLY A 497 -15.28 13.23 2.45
C GLY A 497 -14.33 12.96 3.60
N ASN A 498 -13.66 11.82 3.64
CA ASN A 498 -12.62 11.56 4.64
C ASN A 498 -11.37 12.38 4.33
N TRP A 499 -10.71 12.84 5.38
CA TRP A 499 -9.52 13.66 5.27
C TRP A 499 -8.48 13.27 6.32
N SER A 500 -7.23 13.57 6.04
CA SER A 500 -6.15 13.54 7.02
C SER A 500 -5.15 14.65 6.72
N VAL A 501 -4.51 15.16 7.75
CA VAL A 501 -3.40 16.11 7.66
C VAL A 501 -2.24 15.60 8.50
N PHE A 502 -1.02 15.93 8.11
CA PHE A 502 0.15 15.54 8.88
C PHE A 502 1.26 16.57 8.80
N THR A 503 2.09 16.57 9.81
CA THR A 503 3.35 17.30 9.83
C THR A 503 4.47 16.41 10.35
N MET A 504 5.67 16.62 9.84
CA MET A 504 6.85 15.84 10.17
C MET A 504 8.07 16.74 10.21
N TYR A 505 8.99 16.48 11.13
CA TYR A 505 10.35 17.02 11.11
C TYR A 505 11.36 15.87 11.09
N LYS A 506 12.34 15.98 10.20
CA LYS A 506 13.41 15.01 10.00
C LYS A 506 14.78 15.68 10.19
N TYR A 507 15.67 15.01 10.92
CA TYR A 507 17.08 15.35 11.06
C TYR A 507 17.90 14.09 10.82
N LEU A 508 18.68 14.06 9.78
CA LEU A 508 19.37 12.86 9.30
C LEU A 508 20.84 13.21 9.01
N GLU A 509 21.72 12.86 9.95
CA GLU A 509 23.15 13.06 9.80
C GLU A 509 23.73 12.18 8.70
N ARG A 510 24.89 12.57 8.20
CA ARG A 510 25.57 12.04 7.02
C ARG A 510 25.68 10.52 6.99
N ASP A 511 26.22 9.92 8.05
CA ASP A 511 26.51 8.49 8.13
C ASP A 511 25.60 7.76 9.14
N ALA A 512 24.43 8.30 9.42
CA ALA A 512 23.48 7.70 10.34
C ALA A 512 22.84 6.43 9.77
N VAL A 513 22.54 6.43 8.48
CA VAL A 513 21.94 5.32 7.72
C VAL A 513 22.54 5.26 6.31
N LEU A 514 22.25 4.17 5.59
CA LEU A 514 22.68 4.04 4.21
C LEU A 514 21.79 4.90 3.30
N ASP A 515 22.39 5.82 2.56
CA ASP A 515 21.68 6.77 1.67
C ASP A 515 20.85 6.06 0.61
N ALA A 516 21.32 4.93 0.12
CA ALA A 516 20.67 4.15 -0.93
C ALA A 516 19.22 3.72 -0.61
N TYR A 517 18.81 3.70 0.66
CA TYR A 517 17.53 3.13 1.09
C TYR A 517 16.62 4.11 1.83
N THR A 518 17.05 5.37 1.99
CA THR A 518 16.24 6.42 2.61
C THR A 518 15.18 6.96 1.66
N ASP A 519 14.20 7.67 2.24
CA ASP A 519 13.15 8.43 1.55
C ASP A 519 13.69 9.18 0.31
N SER A 520 13.17 8.88 -0.85
CA SER A 520 13.58 9.45 -2.13
C SER A 520 12.89 10.78 -2.47
N ASP A 521 11.86 11.17 -1.71
CA ASP A 521 11.09 12.39 -1.95
C ASP A 521 11.62 13.57 -1.11
N PHE A 522 12.03 13.33 0.16
CA PHE A 522 12.53 14.38 1.05
C PHE A 522 13.94 14.79 0.64
N HIS A 523 14.12 16.08 0.32
CA HIS A 523 15.38 16.65 -0.22
C HIS A 523 15.89 15.92 -1.47
N LEU A 524 14.99 15.30 -2.24
CA LEU A 524 15.26 14.46 -3.41
C LEU A 524 16.10 13.21 -3.09
N GLY A 525 16.13 12.80 -1.84
CA GLY A 525 16.78 11.60 -1.34
C GLY A 525 18.10 11.82 -0.62
N GLY A 526 18.58 10.76 0.03
CA GLY A 526 19.88 10.73 0.67
C GLY A 526 19.92 11.09 2.16
N THR A 527 21.11 11.39 2.63
CA THR A 527 21.42 11.70 4.04
C THR A 527 22.03 13.10 4.16
N ASN A 528 22.51 13.50 5.35
CA ASN A 528 23.03 14.83 5.65
C ASN A 528 21.99 15.95 5.48
N VAL A 529 20.73 15.69 5.83
CA VAL A 529 19.60 16.58 5.58
C VAL A 529 18.74 16.77 6.82
N LYS A 530 18.11 17.94 6.92
CA LYS A 530 17.12 18.28 7.94
C LYS A 530 16.03 19.14 7.34
N GLY A 531 14.86 19.06 7.93
CA GLY A 531 13.75 19.91 7.51
C GLY A 531 12.40 19.32 7.88
N TRP A 532 11.36 19.86 7.28
CA TRP A 532 9.98 19.52 7.63
C TRP A 532 9.14 19.14 6.42
N VAL A 533 8.08 18.42 6.68
CA VAL A 533 7.04 18.11 5.69
C VAL A 533 5.68 18.43 6.30
N ILE A 534 4.83 19.07 5.52
CA ILE A 534 3.41 19.25 5.83
C ILE A 534 2.63 18.66 4.67
N GLY A 535 1.57 17.94 4.96
CA GLY A 535 0.74 17.35 3.92
C GLY A 535 -0.66 17.01 4.39
N GLY A 536 -1.48 16.59 3.43
CA GLY A 536 -2.84 16.16 3.69
C GLY A 536 -3.42 15.35 2.55
N ASN A 537 -4.51 14.66 2.86
CA ASN A 537 -5.25 13.82 1.95
C ASN A 537 -6.74 14.13 2.04
N TYR A 538 -7.46 13.98 0.93
CA TYR A 538 -8.91 14.15 0.89
C TYR A 538 -9.56 13.14 -0.05
N GLY A 539 -10.53 12.37 0.46
CA GLY A 539 -11.29 11.38 -0.29
C GLY A 539 -12.31 12.03 -1.23
N LEU A 540 -12.12 11.85 -2.53
CA LEU A 540 -13.05 12.37 -3.54
C LEU A 540 -14.21 11.42 -3.78
N MET A 541 -13.91 10.15 -3.94
CA MET A 541 -14.88 9.09 -4.15
C MET A 541 -14.31 7.76 -3.64
N LYS A 542 -15.11 6.71 -3.63
CA LYS A 542 -14.64 5.40 -3.19
C LYS A 542 -13.38 5.00 -3.97
N ASN A 543 -12.31 4.70 -3.23
CA ASN A 543 -10.99 4.31 -3.75
C ASN A 543 -10.26 5.41 -4.55
N VAL A 544 -10.69 6.69 -4.48
CA VAL A 544 -10.01 7.81 -5.14
C VAL A 544 -9.83 8.96 -4.15
N TRP A 545 -8.59 9.44 -4.00
CA TRP A 545 -8.28 10.57 -3.11
C TRP A 545 -7.22 11.49 -3.70
N LEU A 546 -7.23 12.74 -3.26
CA LEU A 546 -6.19 13.72 -3.52
C LEU A 546 -5.18 13.70 -2.37
N SER A 547 -3.90 13.93 -2.68
CA SER A 547 -2.86 14.19 -1.69
C SER A 547 -2.08 15.43 -2.08
N GLY A 548 -1.73 16.25 -1.09
CA GLY A 548 -0.83 17.38 -1.26
C GLY A 548 0.27 17.31 -0.20
N ARG A 549 1.55 17.55 -0.59
CA ARG A 549 2.69 17.59 0.31
C ARG A 549 3.61 18.75 -0.06
N TRP A 550 4.08 19.47 0.96
CA TRP A 550 5.19 20.40 0.86
C TRP A 550 6.33 19.89 1.74
N LEU A 551 7.47 19.66 1.11
CA LEU A 551 8.68 19.17 1.75
C LEU A 551 9.71 20.28 1.66
N SER A 552 10.33 20.69 2.78
CA SER A 552 11.35 21.73 2.82
C SER A 552 12.58 21.16 3.53
N GLY A 553 13.69 21.07 2.83
CA GLY A 553 14.91 20.45 3.34
C GLY A 553 16.16 21.24 3.02
N ASP A 554 17.09 21.23 3.98
CA ASP A 554 18.45 21.80 3.85
C ASP A 554 19.48 20.76 4.25
N VAL A 555 20.69 20.86 3.70
CA VAL A 555 21.84 20.09 4.20
C VAL A 555 22.20 20.51 5.62
N ILE A 556 22.64 19.54 6.44
CA ILE A 556 23.11 19.82 7.80
C ILE A 556 24.52 20.41 7.76
N ASN A 557 25.38 19.84 6.93
CA ASN A 557 26.79 20.20 6.85
C ASN A 557 27.26 20.23 5.39
N GLY A 558 28.14 21.18 5.09
CA GLY A 558 28.70 21.35 3.76
C GLY A 558 28.23 22.65 3.09
N PRO A 559 28.53 22.81 1.80
CA PRO A 559 28.03 23.90 0.99
C PRO A 559 26.49 23.95 1.02
N ARG A 560 25.93 25.14 0.99
CA ARG A 560 24.49 25.30 1.06
C ARG A 560 23.79 24.59 -0.10
N TYR A 561 22.84 23.74 0.25
CA TYR A 561 21.91 23.08 -0.66
C TYR A 561 20.58 22.88 0.05
N GLY A 562 19.63 23.74 -0.26
CA GLY A 562 18.24 23.62 0.15
C GLY A 562 17.36 23.33 -1.04
N VAL A 563 16.27 22.66 -0.83
CA VAL A 563 15.22 22.44 -1.83
C VAL A 563 13.86 22.34 -1.17
N ASP A 564 12.88 23.03 -1.77
CA ASP A 564 11.47 22.86 -1.47
C ASP A 564 10.80 22.05 -2.56
N VAL A 565 10.01 21.04 -2.17
CA VAL A 565 9.31 20.18 -3.11
C VAL A 565 7.81 20.24 -2.84
N LEU A 566 7.02 20.67 -3.83
CA LEU A 566 5.58 20.54 -3.83
C LEU A 566 5.19 19.28 -4.62
N GLN A 567 4.32 18.47 -4.05
CA GLN A 567 3.73 17.31 -4.71
C GLN A 567 2.21 17.36 -4.59
N LEU A 568 1.53 17.24 -5.73
CA LEU A 568 0.08 17.14 -5.83
C LEU A 568 -0.27 15.84 -6.55
N ASP A 569 -0.99 14.96 -5.85
CA ASP A 569 -1.28 13.61 -6.32
C ASP A 569 -2.79 13.40 -6.49
N VAL A 570 -3.17 12.73 -7.57
CA VAL A 570 -4.43 12.01 -7.69
C VAL A 570 -4.13 10.53 -7.57
N ASN A 571 -4.72 9.91 -6.56
CA ASN A 571 -4.49 8.51 -6.24
C ASN A 571 -5.76 7.70 -6.46
N THR A 572 -5.64 6.49 -6.99
CA THR A 572 -6.73 5.51 -7.04
C THR A 572 -6.24 4.12 -6.69
N ARG A 573 -7.15 3.31 -6.13
CA ARG A 573 -6.92 1.90 -5.80
C ARG A 573 -8.04 1.05 -6.40
N PHE A 574 -7.70 -0.11 -6.94
CA PHE A 574 -8.66 -1.04 -7.55
C PHE A 574 -8.26 -2.51 -7.32
#